data_1df4c1855aab31983725ade2c86ca9d4
#
_entry.id   1df4c1855aab31983725ade2c86ca9d4
#
_cell.length_a   1.000
_cell.length_b   1.000
_cell.length_c   1.000
_cell.angle_alpha   90.00
_cell.angle_beta   90.00
_cell.angle_gamma   90.00
#
_symmetry.space_group_name_H-M   'P 1'
#
loop_
_entity.id
_entity.type
_entity.pdbx_description
1 polymer ?
#
loop_
_entity_poly.entity_id
_entity_poly.type
_entity_poly.pdbx_seq_one_letter_code
_entity_poly.pdbx_strand_id
1 'polypeptide(L)'
;MIAYKLFKVRKNGTIGPLFINARQVIPVGEWLNAEAHPTKGFAFRPGWHCTLTPNAPHLSEKGRAWFRVEVEDAKQYDRPESQGGTWVLANRLRVLERL
;
A
#
# COMPACT_ATOMS: atom_id res chain seq x y z
N MET A 1 -2.36 -13.98 -1.15
CA MET A 1 -3.60 -13.55 -0.51
C MET A 1 -4.07 -12.23 -1.11
N ILE A 2 -5.34 -11.95 -1.00
CA ILE A 2 -5.90 -10.66 -1.44
C ILE A 2 -5.87 -9.68 -0.28
N ALA A 3 -5.48 -8.44 -0.59
CA ALA A 3 -5.45 -7.33 0.36
C ALA A 3 -5.84 -6.05 -0.37
N TYR A 4 -5.78 -4.92 0.32
CA TYR A 4 -6.16 -3.62 -0.23
C TYR A 4 -5.10 -2.59 0.11
N LYS A 5 -4.87 -1.68 -0.83
CA LYS A 5 -3.88 -0.63 -0.64
C LYS A 5 -4.37 0.68 -1.26
N LEU A 6 -4.14 1.77 -0.54
CA LEU A 6 -4.43 3.11 -0.99
C LEU A 6 -3.21 3.65 -1.76
N PHE A 7 -3.44 4.07 -3.00
CA PHE A 7 -2.40 4.66 -3.85
C PHE A 7 -2.77 6.10 -4.22
N LYS A 8 -1.75 6.90 -4.47
CA LYS A 8 -1.93 8.21 -5.07
C LYS A 8 -2.34 8.05 -6.53
N VAL A 9 -3.37 8.78 -6.96
CA VAL A 9 -3.80 8.84 -8.36
C VAL A 9 -3.36 10.19 -8.93
N ARG A 10 -2.61 10.15 -10.03
CA ARG A 10 -2.10 11.35 -10.69
C ARG A 10 -3.03 11.79 -11.81
N LYS A 11 -2.88 13.04 -12.24
CA LYS A 11 -3.71 13.62 -13.32
C LYS A 11 -3.59 12.86 -14.64
N ASN A 12 -2.43 12.26 -14.92
CA ASN A 12 -2.23 11.46 -16.13
C ASN A 12 -2.76 10.02 -16.04
N GLY A 13 -3.44 9.66 -14.95
CA GLY A 13 -4.01 8.33 -14.75
C GLY A 13 -3.06 7.30 -14.15
N THR A 14 -1.79 7.63 -13.95
CA THR A 14 -0.86 6.71 -13.28
C THR A 14 -1.08 6.71 -11.78
N ILE A 15 -0.65 5.64 -11.11
CA ILE A 15 -0.71 5.54 -9.65
C ILE A 15 0.70 5.47 -9.06
N GLY A 16 0.82 5.87 -7.81
CA GLY A 16 2.08 5.85 -7.10
C GLY A 16 1.90 5.63 -5.61
N PRO A 17 3.02 5.38 -4.89
CA PRO A 17 2.97 5.22 -3.44
C PRO A 17 2.61 6.53 -2.76
N LEU A 18 2.08 6.43 -1.52
CA LEU A 18 1.64 7.61 -0.78
C LEU A 18 2.79 8.47 -0.25
N PHE A 19 3.80 7.84 0.33
CA PHE A 19 4.81 8.56 1.10
C PHE A 19 6.25 8.30 0.64
N ILE A 20 6.60 7.06 0.37
CA ILE A 20 7.96 6.65 0.04
C ILE A 20 8.10 6.59 -1.47
N ASN A 21 9.20 7.14 -2.00
CA ASN A 21 9.48 7.16 -3.44
C ASN A 21 8.33 7.75 -4.28
N ALA A 22 7.95 8.99 -3.93
CA ALA A 22 6.74 9.64 -4.45
C ALA A 22 6.68 9.81 -5.98
N ARG A 23 7.80 9.63 -6.68
CA ARG A 23 7.85 9.72 -8.15
C ARG A 23 7.68 8.37 -8.84
N GLN A 24 7.68 7.28 -8.08
CA GLN A 24 7.53 5.95 -8.66
C GLN A 24 6.15 5.81 -9.32
N VAL A 25 6.11 5.18 -10.49
CA VAL A 25 4.87 4.75 -11.13
C VAL A 25 4.68 3.27 -10.80
N ILE A 26 3.52 2.94 -10.23
CA ILE A 26 3.17 1.57 -9.89
C ILE A 26 2.43 0.96 -11.08
N PRO A 27 3.00 -0.05 -11.75
CA PRO A 27 2.30 -0.73 -12.84
C PRO A 27 1.18 -1.63 -12.30
N VAL A 28 0.10 -1.73 -13.05
CA VAL A 28 -1.00 -2.66 -12.74
C VAL A 28 -0.71 -4.02 -13.39
N GLY A 29 -0.90 -5.08 -12.64
CA GLY A 29 -0.75 -6.45 -13.16
C GLY A 29 0.65 -7.04 -13.06
N GLU A 30 1.63 -6.30 -12.59
CA GLU A 30 3.01 -6.76 -12.46
C GLU A 30 3.38 -7.01 -10.99
N TRP A 31 4.13 -8.07 -10.74
CA TRP A 31 4.68 -8.33 -9.43
C TRP A 31 5.81 -7.37 -9.10
N LEU A 32 5.73 -6.74 -7.93
CA LEU A 32 6.72 -5.80 -7.42
C LEU A 32 7.31 -6.33 -6.13
N ASN A 33 8.63 -6.32 -6.03
CA ASN A 33 9.32 -6.65 -4.80
C ASN A 33 9.34 -5.44 -3.86
N ALA A 34 9.29 -5.72 -2.56
CA ALA A 34 9.45 -4.68 -1.57
C ALA A 34 10.87 -4.14 -1.61
N GLU A 35 10.98 -2.81 -1.55
CA GLU A 35 12.26 -2.13 -1.48
C GLU A 35 12.42 -1.52 -0.09
N ALA A 36 13.65 -1.55 0.41
CA ALA A 36 13.97 -0.94 1.69
C ALA A 36 14.29 0.55 1.48
N HIS A 37 13.37 1.42 1.88
CA HIS A 37 13.59 2.86 1.87
C HIS A 37 13.69 3.38 3.28
N PRO A 38 14.79 4.05 3.66
CA PRO A 38 14.88 4.67 4.98
C PRO A 38 13.84 5.81 5.07
N THR A 39 13.01 5.76 6.10
CA THR A 39 12.04 6.80 6.40
C THR A 39 12.48 7.56 7.64
N LYS A 40 12.51 8.89 7.54
CA LYS A 40 12.90 9.75 8.64
C LYS A 40 11.90 9.64 9.79
N GLY A 41 12.38 9.27 10.98
CA GLY A 41 11.57 9.27 12.19
C GLY A 41 10.72 8.03 12.43
N PHE A 42 10.78 7.01 11.57
CA PHE A 42 10.03 5.78 11.74
C PHE A 42 10.94 4.56 11.79
N ALA A 43 10.46 3.50 12.47
CA ALA A 43 11.15 2.23 12.44
C ALA A 43 11.25 1.75 10.98
N PHE A 44 12.44 1.33 10.59
CA PHE A 44 12.68 0.77 9.26
C PHE A 44 11.89 -0.51 9.10
N ARG A 45 10.91 -0.49 8.20
CA ARG A 45 10.08 -1.66 7.89
C ARG A 45 10.00 -1.82 6.38
N PRO A 46 10.87 -2.66 5.80
CA PRO A 46 10.76 -2.98 4.37
C PRO A 46 9.47 -3.75 4.13
N GLY A 47 8.76 -3.43 3.08
CA GLY A 47 7.56 -4.13 2.70
C GLY A 47 6.44 -3.24 2.19
N TRP A 48 5.44 -3.89 1.59
CA TRP A 48 4.21 -3.25 1.15
C TRP A 48 3.20 -3.30 2.28
N HIS A 49 2.78 -2.12 2.76
CA HIS A 49 1.77 -2.01 3.82
C HIS A 49 0.37 -2.04 3.20
N CYS A 50 -0.41 -3.05 3.53
CA CYS A 50 -1.76 -3.24 3.00
C CYS A 50 -2.75 -3.49 4.12
N THR A 51 -4.04 -3.33 3.81
CA THR A 51 -5.14 -3.61 4.75
C THR A 51 -5.94 -4.81 4.31
N LEU A 52 -6.68 -5.43 5.23
CA LEU A 52 -7.57 -6.55 4.91
C LEU A 52 -8.91 -6.08 4.36
N THR A 53 -9.25 -4.81 4.55
CA THR A 53 -10.44 -4.16 4.00
C THR A 53 -10.04 -2.80 3.44
N PRO A 54 -10.77 -2.24 2.46
CA PRO A 54 -10.42 -0.93 1.89
C PRO A 54 -10.82 0.21 2.84
N ASN A 55 -10.23 0.23 4.01
CA ASN A 55 -10.53 1.20 5.06
C ASN A 55 -9.27 1.50 5.89
N ALA A 56 -8.89 2.76 5.94
CA ALA A 56 -7.83 3.26 6.82
C ALA A 56 -8.23 4.67 7.29
N PRO A 57 -8.94 4.77 8.42
CA PRO A 57 -9.57 6.03 8.86
C PRO A 57 -8.59 7.19 9.04
N HIS A 58 -7.32 6.92 9.30
CA HIS A 58 -6.29 7.94 9.49
C HIS A 58 -5.71 8.48 8.17
N LEU A 59 -6.07 7.89 7.02
CA LEU A 59 -5.55 8.29 5.71
C LEU A 59 -6.62 9.02 4.92
N SER A 60 -6.26 10.19 4.37
CA SER A 60 -7.13 10.92 3.45
C SER A 60 -7.21 10.20 2.11
N GLU A 61 -8.41 10.15 1.51
CA GLU A 61 -8.61 9.61 0.18
C GLU A 61 -8.56 10.67 -0.92
N LYS A 62 -8.34 11.93 -0.56
CA LYS A 62 -8.24 13.01 -1.54
C LYS A 62 -7.04 12.80 -2.48
N GLY A 63 -7.29 12.72 -3.79
CA GLY A 63 -6.25 12.44 -4.77
C GLY A 63 -5.70 11.03 -4.71
N ARG A 64 -6.42 10.12 -4.07
CA ARG A 64 -6.02 8.74 -3.83
C ARG A 64 -7.18 7.81 -4.14
N ALA A 65 -6.89 6.54 -4.36
CA ALA A 65 -7.92 5.51 -4.55
C ALA A 65 -7.47 4.19 -3.96
N TRP A 66 -8.44 3.40 -3.51
CA TRP A 66 -8.21 2.04 -3.06
C TRP A 66 -8.10 1.10 -4.24
N PHE A 67 -7.14 0.19 -4.16
CA PHE A 67 -6.93 -0.88 -5.13
C PHE A 67 -6.94 -2.22 -4.44
N ARG A 68 -7.53 -3.20 -5.11
CA ARG A 68 -7.39 -4.59 -4.71
C ARG A 68 -6.03 -5.07 -5.20
N VAL A 69 -5.29 -5.74 -4.32
CA VAL A 69 -3.95 -6.23 -4.61
C VAL A 69 -3.81 -7.68 -4.21
N GLU A 70 -2.92 -8.39 -4.90
CA GLU A 70 -2.47 -9.70 -4.47
C GLU A 70 -1.11 -9.55 -3.81
N VAL A 71 -0.89 -10.25 -2.69
CA VAL A 71 0.35 -10.16 -1.93
C VAL A 71 0.90 -11.55 -1.63
N GLU A 72 2.22 -11.65 -1.57
CA GLU A 72 2.95 -12.86 -1.22
C GLU A 72 3.96 -12.57 -0.12
N ASP A 73 4.29 -13.61 0.63
CA ASP A 73 5.24 -13.53 1.74
C ASP A 73 4.86 -12.41 2.70
N ALA A 74 3.62 -12.51 3.19
CA ALA A 74 2.98 -11.47 3.97
C ALA A 74 2.82 -11.89 5.43
N LYS A 75 2.96 -10.91 6.33
CA LYS A 75 2.71 -11.07 7.76
C LYS A 75 1.68 -10.06 8.21
N GLN A 76 0.78 -10.47 9.10
CA GLN A 76 -0.18 -9.57 9.72
C GLN A 76 0.46 -8.88 10.93
N TYR A 77 0.05 -7.64 11.15
CA TYR A 77 0.42 -6.89 12.35
C TYR A 77 -0.73 -5.97 12.76
N ASP A 78 -0.78 -5.66 14.06
CA ASP A 78 -1.88 -4.87 14.59
C ASP A 78 -1.51 -3.39 14.67
N ARG A 79 -2.49 -2.56 14.38
CA ARG A 79 -2.46 -1.10 14.58
C ARG A 79 -3.72 -0.70 15.36
N PRO A 80 -3.75 0.51 15.96
CA PRO A 80 -4.96 1.00 16.61
C PRO A 80 -6.16 0.98 15.67
N GLU A 81 -7.36 0.79 16.21
CA GLU A 81 -8.62 0.82 15.45
C GLU A 81 -8.76 2.10 14.62
N SER A 82 -8.29 3.24 15.16
CA SER A 82 -8.28 4.52 14.44
C SER A 82 -7.41 4.52 13.20
N GLN A 83 -6.54 3.53 13.04
CA GLN A 83 -5.65 3.35 11.90
C GLN A 83 -6.01 2.11 11.07
N GLY A 84 -7.19 1.54 11.25
CA GLY A 84 -7.67 0.43 10.45
C GLY A 84 -7.53 -0.96 11.09
N GLY A 85 -6.99 -1.07 12.29
CA GLY A 85 -6.87 -2.34 13.00
C GLY A 85 -5.75 -3.23 12.45
N THR A 86 -6.09 -4.38 11.87
CA THR A 86 -5.10 -5.33 11.36
C THR A 86 -4.61 -4.95 9.97
N TRP A 87 -3.29 -4.87 9.83
CA TRP A 87 -2.61 -4.60 8.57
C TRP A 87 -1.77 -5.81 8.13
N VAL A 88 -1.34 -5.76 6.88
CA VAL A 88 -0.48 -6.77 6.27
C VAL A 88 0.79 -6.10 5.75
N LEU A 89 1.93 -6.71 6.04
CA LEU A 89 3.22 -6.29 5.51
C LEU A 89 3.73 -7.39 4.58
N ALA A 90 3.84 -7.09 3.29
CA ALA A 90 4.15 -8.07 2.27
C ALA A 90 5.47 -7.78 1.56
N ASN A 91 6.21 -8.83 1.19
CA ASN A 91 7.45 -8.71 0.42
C ASN A 91 7.21 -8.57 -1.08
N ARG A 92 6.07 -9.05 -1.58
CA ARG A 92 5.70 -8.92 -2.99
C ARG A 92 4.24 -8.49 -3.11
N LEU A 93 3.97 -7.67 -4.12
CA LEU A 93 2.64 -7.12 -4.36
C LEU A 93 2.38 -7.03 -5.86
N ARG A 94 1.15 -7.34 -6.25
CA ARG A 94 0.65 -7.11 -7.61
C ARG A 94 -0.68 -6.37 -7.52
N VAL A 95 -0.78 -5.23 -8.20
CA VAL A 95 -2.02 -4.45 -8.25
C VAL A 95 -2.97 -5.12 -9.24
N LEU A 96 -4.20 -5.39 -8.82
CA LEU A 96 -5.20 -6.07 -9.64
C LEU A 96 -6.18 -5.10 -10.28
N GLU A 97 -6.87 -4.28 -9.47
CA GLU A 97 -7.88 -3.37 -9.98
C GLU A 97 -8.18 -2.24 -8.99
N ARG A 98 -8.67 -1.13 -9.53
CA ARG A 98 -9.21 -0.03 -8.72
C ARG A 98 -10.62 -0.39 -8.27
N LEU A 99 -10.92 -0.07 -7.02
CA LEU A 99 -12.26 -0.20 -6.47
C LEU A 99 -13.19 0.95 -6.88
#